data_c6c50533a01ebebc3a86848231b584cb
#
_entry.id   c6c50533a01ebebc3a86848231b584cb
#
_cell.length_a   1.000
_cell.length_b   1.000
_cell.length_c   1.000
_cell.angle_alpha   90.00
_cell.angle_beta   90.00
_cell.angle_gamma   90.00
#
_symmetry.space_group_name_H-M   'P 1'
#
loop_
_entity.id
_entity.type
_entity.pdbx_description
1 polymer ?
#
loop_
_entity_poly.entity_id
_entity_poly.type
_entity_poly.pdbx_seq_one_letter_code
_entity_poly.pdbx_strand_id
1 'polypeptide(L)'
;MKSFDRDLVGYGQSSPNPKWPKKSKLAINFIVNVEEGSEYSPLLGDKKSEAGLSEVPGGRHKENQRDLGIESIYEYGSRVGFWRLTSLFDKYRIPHTYFVCALTLLQNKEICNYIKKSQNDICCHGYRWEEHYKLTKKKEQNQISKAFNLIQKLTNKAPRGWYCRYAPSENTRELIVQNGNFLYDSDAYNDDLPYWVNVNKKKHLVVPYSLDTNDVHFKLPSGFSGSNQFYEYVCDTINYLYKEGAHKPKMLNILVGSLSLKSW
;
A
#
# COMPACT_ATOMS: atom_id res chain seq x y z
N MET A 1 -28.76 -9.86 20.95
CA MET A 1 -28.05 -10.14 19.68
C MET A 1 -26.71 -9.42 19.75
N LYS A 2 -25.62 -10.12 19.55
CA LYS A 2 -24.33 -9.42 19.34
C LYS A 2 -24.46 -8.60 18.07
N SER A 3 -24.22 -7.29 18.12
CA SER A 3 -24.18 -6.46 16.94
C SER A 3 -23.05 -6.98 16.05
N PHE A 4 -23.34 -7.21 14.78
CA PHE A 4 -22.28 -7.44 13.81
C PHE A 4 -21.60 -6.09 13.55
N ASP A 5 -20.36 -5.93 14.01
CA ASP A 5 -19.59 -4.69 13.85
C ASP A 5 -19.13 -4.44 12.40
N ARG A 6 -19.77 -5.11 11.43
CA ARG A 6 -19.50 -4.94 10.00
C ARG A 6 -20.56 -4.06 9.36
N ASP A 7 -20.12 -3.00 8.69
CA ASP A 7 -21.01 -2.21 7.83
C ASP A 7 -21.17 -2.92 6.46
N LEU A 8 -22.31 -3.55 6.25
CA LEU A 8 -22.68 -4.21 4.99
C LEU A 8 -23.63 -3.34 4.15
N VAL A 9 -23.96 -2.15 4.60
CA VAL A 9 -24.89 -1.22 3.94
C VAL A 9 -24.11 -0.13 3.18
N GLY A 10 -23.03 0.40 3.75
CA GLY A 10 -22.22 1.49 3.18
C GLY A 10 -23.09 2.67 2.77
N TYR A 11 -22.94 3.12 1.54
CA TYR A 11 -23.76 4.17 0.95
C TYR A 11 -25.03 3.65 0.25
N GLY A 12 -25.25 2.34 0.19
CA GLY A 12 -26.38 1.72 -0.50
C GLY A 12 -26.49 2.18 -1.95
N GLN A 13 -27.70 2.46 -2.42
CA GLN A 13 -27.94 2.97 -3.77
C GLN A 13 -27.58 4.45 -3.96
N SER A 14 -27.36 5.19 -2.88
CA SER A 14 -27.17 6.64 -2.86
C SER A 14 -25.75 7.04 -2.50
N SER A 15 -24.77 6.65 -3.34
CA SER A 15 -23.38 7.07 -3.18
C SER A 15 -23.27 8.60 -3.13
N PRO A 16 -22.57 9.19 -2.14
CA PRO A 16 -22.41 10.62 -2.02
C PRO A 16 -21.52 11.18 -3.14
N ASN A 17 -21.70 12.46 -3.44
CA ASN A 17 -20.75 13.17 -4.27
C ASN A 17 -19.57 13.65 -3.40
N PRO A 18 -18.35 13.15 -3.60
CA PRO A 18 -17.18 13.53 -2.81
C PRO A 18 -16.69 14.95 -3.10
N LYS A 19 -17.28 15.61 -4.11
CA LYS A 19 -16.93 16.98 -4.57
C LYS A 19 -15.44 17.11 -4.92
N TRP A 20 -14.94 16.16 -5.72
CA TRP A 20 -13.56 16.22 -6.19
C TRP A 20 -13.18 17.58 -6.76
N PRO A 21 -11.93 18.05 -6.61
CA PRO A 21 -11.43 19.27 -7.20
C PRO A 21 -11.76 19.35 -8.71
N LYS A 22 -12.03 20.55 -9.21
CA LYS A 22 -12.39 20.79 -10.61
C LYS A 22 -13.64 20.03 -11.09
N LYS A 23 -14.50 19.59 -10.18
CA LYS A 23 -15.69 18.76 -10.48
C LYS A 23 -15.33 17.48 -11.24
N SER A 24 -14.17 16.88 -10.91
CA SER A 24 -13.70 15.67 -11.56
C SER A 24 -14.66 14.51 -11.31
N LYS A 25 -14.85 13.69 -12.33
CA LYS A 25 -15.71 12.50 -12.30
C LYS A 25 -15.01 11.31 -11.63
N LEU A 26 -13.68 11.27 -11.76
CA LEU A 26 -12.84 10.20 -11.24
C LEU A 26 -11.58 10.81 -10.64
N ALA A 27 -11.26 10.41 -9.42
CA ALA A 27 -9.97 10.64 -8.78
C ALA A 27 -9.11 9.39 -8.95
N ILE A 28 -7.95 9.52 -9.58
CA ILE A 28 -7.00 8.41 -9.73
C ILE A 28 -5.81 8.66 -8.81
N ASN A 29 -5.48 7.69 -7.97
CA ASN A 29 -4.31 7.69 -7.12
C ASN A 29 -3.38 6.57 -7.57
N PHE A 30 -2.19 6.93 -8.04
CA PHE A 30 -1.12 5.96 -8.29
C PHE A 30 -0.37 5.70 -6.98
N ILE A 31 -0.18 4.43 -6.66
CA ILE A 31 0.51 3.99 -5.44
C ILE A 31 1.76 3.23 -5.83
N VAL A 32 2.88 3.60 -5.22
CA VAL A 32 4.17 2.95 -5.37
C VAL A 32 4.55 2.29 -4.05
N ASN A 33 4.53 0.97 -4.00
CA ASN A 33 5.00 0.23 -2.84
C ASN A 33 6.52 0.22 -2.80
N VAL A 34 7.08 0.54 -1.62
CA VAL A 34 8.52 0.61 -1.35
C VAL A 34 8.79 -0.20 -0.08
N GLU A 35 9.03 -1.48 -0.24
CA GLU A 35 9.04 -2.46 0.85
C GLU A 35 10.26 -3.39 0.85
N GLU A 36 11.13 -3.28 -0.15
CA GLU A 36 12.29 -4.13 -0.35
C GLU A 36 13.30 -4.02 0.79
N GLY A 37 13.77 -5.17 1.27
CA GLY A 37 14.65 -5.29 2.45
C GLY A 37 13.90 -5.25 3.78
N SER A 38 12.56 -5.13 3.76
CA SER A 38 11.70 -5.14 4.94
C SER A 38 10.93 -6.46 5.14
N GLU A 39 11.01 -7.36 4.17
CA GLU A 39 10.41 -8.68 4.17
C GLU A 39 10.99 -9.59 5.26
N TYR A 40 10.38 -10.74 5.49
CA TYR A 40 10.92 -11.73 6.43
C TYR A 40 12.29 -12.24 5.98
N SER A 41 13.28 -12.13 6.86
CA SER A 41 14.64 -12.63 6.63
C SER A 41 15.34 -12.99 7.93
N PRO A 42 16.08 -14.11 7.96
CA PRO A 42 16.96 -14.45 9.09
C PRO A 42 17.99 -13.35 9.41
N LEU A 43 18.36 -12.52 8.43
CA LEU A 43 19.23 -11.34 8.66
C LEU A 43 18.58 -10.29 9.58
N LEU A 44 17.25 -10.29 9.65
CA LEU A 44 16.47 -9.40 10.50
C LEU A 44 16.02 -10.09 11.81
N GLY A 45 16.51 -11.30 12.08
CA GLY A 45 16.18 -12.08 13.25
C GLY A 45 14.91 -12.93 13.13
N ASP A 46 14.36 -13.07 11.93
CA ASP A 46 13.21 -13.93 11.70
C ASP A 46 13.61 -15.40 11.63
N LYS A 47 12.72 -16.29 12.09
CA LYS A 47 12.92 -17.74 11.99
C LYS A 47 12.65 -18.30 10.60
N LYS A 48 12.33 -17.47 9.62
CA LYS A 48 12.00 -17.91 8.27
C LYS A 48 12.38 -16.84 7.24
N SER A 49 12.61 -17.27 6.00
CA SER A 49 12.69 -16.39 4.85
C SER A 49 11.29 -15.95 4.38
N GLU A 50 11.21 -14.89 3.59
CA GLU A 50 10.02 -14.55 2.85
C GLU A 50 9.74 -15.60 1.74
N ALA A 51 8.47 -15.72 1.35
CA ALA A 51 8.05 -16.51 0.20
C ALA A 51 6.94 -15.84 -0.60
N GLY A 52 6.38 -14.75 -0.08
CA GLY A 52 5.33 -13.98 -0.75
C GLY A 52 5.88 -13.18 -1.93
N LEU A 53 5.02 -12.92 -2.92
CA LEU A 53 5.31 -12.12 -4.11
C LEU A 53 6.53 -12.61 -4.92
N SER A 54 6.82 -13.91 -4.87
CA SER A 54 7.95 -14.55 -5.53
C SER A 54 7.53 -15.22 -6.82
N GLU A 55 8.35 -15.09 -7.85
CA GLU A 55 8.26 -15.83 -9.11
C GLU A 55 9.09 -17.13 -9.09
N VAL A 56 9.76 -17.44 -7.99
CA VAL A 56 10.52 -18.67 -7.85
C VAL A 56 9.55 -19.85 -7.81
N PRO A 57 9.64 -20.79 -8.76
CA PRO A 57 8.77 -21.96 -8.76
C PRO A 57 8.88 -22.75 -7.46
N GLY A 58 7.74 -23.06 -6.84
CA GLY A 58 7.72 -23.79 -5.58
C GLY A 58 8.26 -23.01 -4.37
N GLY A 59 8.35 -21.69 -4.47
CA GLY A 59 8.82 -20.83 -3.38
C GLY A 59 8.08 -21.11 -2.07
N ARG A 60 8.81 -21.49 -1.04
CA ARG A 60 8.32 -21.77 0.31
C ARG A 60 9.18 -21.06 1.33
N HIS A 61 8.60 -20.74 2.47
CA HIS A 61 9.39 -20.27 3.61
C HIS A 61 10.46 -21.29 3.97
N LYS A 62 11.72 -20.85 4.01
CA LYS A 62 12.83 -21.66 4.51
C LYS A 62 13.02 -21.34 5.99
N GLU A 63 12.89 -22.36 6.84
CA GLU A 63 13.06 -22.21 8.28
C GLU A 63 14.54 -21.99 8.63
N ASN A 64 14.81 -20.92 9.38
CA ASN A 64 16.15 -20.54 9.86
C ASN A 64 17.23 -20.45 8.77
N GLN A 65 16.83 -20.29 7.52
CA GLN A 65 17.72 -20.18 6.38
C GLN A 65 17.32 -19.01 5.50
N ARG A 66 18.32 -18.34 4.91
CA ARG A 66 18.11 -17.34 3.87
C ARG A 66 17.64 -18.01 2.58
N ASP A 67 16.78 -17.34 1.85
CA ASP A 67 16.48 -17.68 0.47
C ASP A 67 17.07 -16.62 -0.46
N LEU A 68 18.27 -16.89 -0.97
CA LEU A 68 19.00 -15.95 -1.84
C LEU A 68 18.27 -15.66 -3.15
N GLY A 69 17.47 -16.63 -3.63
CA GLY A 69 16.61 -16.43 -4.81
C GLY A 69 15.54 -15.37 -4.55
N ILE A 70 14.81 -15.51 -3.45
CA ILE A 70 13.79 -14.56 -3.04
C ILE A 70 14.42 -13.19 -2.73
N GLU A 71 15.50 -13.16 -1.95
CA GLU A 71 16.21 -11.91 -1.63
C GLU A 71 16.62 -11.18 -2.91
N SER A 72 17.13 -11.88 -3.92
CA SER A 72 17.52 -11.27 -5.19
C SER A 72 16.34 -10.68 -5.99
N ILE A 73 15.13 -11.25 -5.86
CA ILE A 73 13.91 -10.68 -6.44
C ILE A 73 13.59 -9.34 -5.78
N TYR A 74 13.60 -9.30 -4.44
CA TYR A 74 13.39 -8.04 -3.70
C TYR A 74 14.49 -7.01 -4.02
N GLU A 75 15.75 -7.43 -4.11
CA GLU A 75 16.84 -6.55 -4.53
C GLU A 75 16.60 -5.93 -5.92
N TYR A 76 15.99 -6.66 -6.85
CA TYR A 76 15.65 -6.10 -8.17
C TYR A 76 14.74 -4.89 -8.04
N GLY A 77 13.74 -4.93 -7.14
CA GLY A 77 12.84 -3.81 -6.87
C GLY A 77 13.59 -2.54 -6.52
N SER A 78 14.49 -2.61 -5.53
CA SER A 78 15.27 -1.45 -5.10
C SER A 78 16.39 -1.05 -6.07
N ARG A 79 16.99 -1.99 -6.79
CA ARG A 79 18.14 -1.71 -7.68
C ARG A 79 17.73 -1.19 -9.05
N VAL A 80 16.57 -1.62 -9.56
CA VAL A 80 16.11 -1.34 -10.93
C VAL A 80 14.66 -0.86 -10.97
N GLY A 81 13.75 -1.59 -10.35
CA GLY A 81 12.30 -1.37 -10.47
C GLY A 81 11.88 0.01 -10.02
N PHE A 82 12.28 0.42 -8.82
CA PHE A 82 11.98 1.74 -8.27
C PHE A 82 12.42 2.87 -9.22
N TRP A 83 13.63 2.82 -9.73
CA TRP A 83 14.18 3.87 -10.60
C TRP A 83 13.50 3.94 -11.96
N ARG A 84 13.14 2.78 -12.53
CA ARG A 84 12.39 2.72 -13.78
C ARG A 84 11.01 3.35 -13.62
N LEU A 85 10.31 3.01 -12.55
CA LEU A 85 8.98 3.50 -12.26
C LEU A 85 8.95 5.01 -11.97
N THR A 86 9.83 5.47 -11.10
CA THR A 86 9.91 6.90 -10.74
C THR A 86 10.34 7.75 -11.93
N SER A 87 11.26 7.28 -12.77
CA SER A 87 11.65 7.97 -14.01
C SER A 87 10.45 8.13 -14.97
N LEU A 88 9.57 7.13 -15.04
CA LEU A 88 8.35 7.20 -15.84
C LEU A 88 7.38 8.24 -15.27
N PHE A 89 7.14 8.22 -13.97
CA PHE A 89 6.25 9.16 -13.30
C PHE A 89 6.77 10.61 -13.38
N ASP A 90 8.06 10.82 -13.25
CA ASP A 90 8.69 12.12 -13.42
C ASP A 90 8.55 12.63 -14.87
N LYS A 91 8.83 11.76 -15.84
CA LYS A 91 8.71 12.10 -17.28
C LYS A 91 7.31 12.61 -17.62
N TYR A 92 6.29 11.96 -17.09
CA TYR A 92 4.89 12.33 -17.35
C TYR A 92 4.28 13.25 -16.29
N ARG A 93 5.05 13.62 -15.26
CA ARG A 93 4.61 14.45 -14.13
C ARG A 93 3.36 13.89 -13.44
N ILE A 94 3.35 12.58 -13.21
CA ILE A 94 2.24 11.88 -12.59
C ILE A 94 2.37 11.96 -11.06
N PRO A 95 1.44 12.63 -10.36
CA PRO A 95 1.40 12.58 -8.90
C PRO A 95 1.13 11.17 -8.42
N HIS A 96 1.79 10.76 -7.34
CA HIS A 96 1.61 9.43 -6.77
C HIS A 96 1.87 9.45 -5.25
N THR A 97 1.51 8.37 -4.59
CA THR A 97 1.75 8.19 -3.15
C THR A 97 2.73 7.04 -2.95
N TYR A 98 3.78 7.28 -2.19
CA TYR A 98 4.70 6.21 -1.78
C TYR A 98 4.15 5.49 -0.56
N PHE A 99 3.92 4.18 -0.67
CA PHE A 99 3.61 3.31 0.48
C PHE A 99 4.91 2.67 0.94
N VAL A 100 5.44 3.14 2.07
CA VAL A 100 6.85 2.93 2.44
C VAL A 100 6.97 2.17 3.76
N CYS A 101 7.69 1.05 3.75
CA CYS A 101 8.21 0.45 4.96
C CYS A 101 9.39 1.29 5.50
N ALA A 102 9.34 1.62 6.79
CA ALA A 102 10.33 2.49 7.40
C ALA A 102 11.74 1.90 7.36
N LEU A 103 11.87 0.57 7.48
CA LEU A 103 13.15 -0.12 7.43
C LEU A 103 13.78 -0.05 6.04
N THR A 104 12.99 -0.10 4.97
CA THR A 104 13.50 0.08 3.59
C THR A 104 14.23 1.41 3.43
N LEU A 105 13.66 2.51 3.95
CA LEU A 105 14.32 3.82 3.88
C LEU A 105 15.61 3.88 4.72
N LEU A 106 15.65 3.17 5.83
CA LEU A 106 16.85 3.11 6.66
C LEU A 106 17.99 2.38 5.95
N GLN A 107 17.66 1.31 5.22
CA GLN A 107 18.63 0.48 4.51
C GLN A 107 19.06 1.07 3.17
N ASN A 108 18.16 1.78 2.47
CA ASN A 108 18.41 2.34 1.14
C ASN A 108 18.39 3.87 1.18
N LYS A 109 19.57 4.46 1.38
CA LYS A 109 19.75 5.91 1.45
C LYS A 109 19.41 6.63 0.14
N GLU A 110 19.62 6.01 -1.01
CA GLU A 110 19.37 6.63 -2.31
C GLU A 110 17.86 6.77 -2.55
N ILE A 111 17.09 5.71 -2.31
CA ILE A 111 15.60 5.76 -2.37
C ILE A 111 15.08 6.76 -1.33
N CYS A 112 15.61 6.73 -0.11
CA CYS A 112 15.22 7.67 0.93
C CYS A 112 15.44 9.13 0.50
N ASN A 113 16.61 9.45 -0.05
CA ASN A 113 16.94 10.79 -0.51
C ASN A 113 16.06 11.24 -1.68
N TYR A 114 15.73 10.33 -2.59
CA TYR A 114 14.83 10.60 -3.69
C TYR A 114 13.41 10.94 -3.19
N ILE A 115 12.83 10.10 -2.32
CA ILE A 115 11.51 10.34 -1.72
C ILE A 115 11.49 11.63 -0.89
N LYS A 116 12.57 11.91 -0.14
CA LYS A 116 12.71 13.16 0.62
C LYS A 116 12.61 14.39 -0.27
N LYS A 117 13.19 14.37 -1.46
CA LYS A 117 13.19 15.50 -2.42
C LYS A 117 11.89 15.60 -3.22
N SER A 118 11.16 14.51 -3.40
CA SER A 118 9.92 14.50 -4.16
C SER A 118 8.82 15.34 -3.49
N GLN A 119 7.80 15.76 -4.24
CA GLN A 119 6.61 16.43 -3.69
C GLN A 119 5.46 15.47 -3.38
N ASN A 120 5.66 14.19 -3.65
CA ASN A 120 4.66 13.15 -3.48
C ASN A 120 4.41 12.84 -2.01
N ASP A 121 3.21 12.34 -1.71
CA ASP A 121 2.81 11.98 -0.36
C ASP A 121 3.44 10.66 0.09
N ILE A 122 3.52 10.46 1.39
CA ILE A 122 4.02 9.24 2.02
C ILE A 122 2.90 8.63 2.88
N CYS A 123 2.57 7.39 2.56
CA CYS A 123 1.79 6.50 3.40
C CYS A 123 2.73 5.52 4.10
N CYS A 124 2.65 5.43 5.41
CA CYS A 124 3.45 4.49 6.19
C CYS A 124 2.96 3.06 5.96
N HIS A 125 3.82 2.19 5.44
CA HIS A 125 3.53 0.78 5.19
C HIS A 125 4.10 -0.13 6.30
N GLY A 126 4.07 0.36 7.54
CA GLY A 126 4.64 -0.30 8.70
C GLY A 126 6.13 -0.03 8.89
N TYR A 127 6.68 -0.55 10.01
CA TYR A 127 8.12 -0.54 10.23
C TYR A 127 8.82 -1.52 9.30
N ARG A 128 8.23 -2.71 9.16
CA ARG A 128 8.62 -3.80 8.26
C ARG A 128 7.40 -4.27 7.48
N TRP A 129 7.65 -5.06 6.44
CA TRP A 129 6.62 -5.73 5.67
C TRP A 129 6.19 -7.02 6.37
N GLU A 130 5.45 -6.89 7.47
CA GLU A 130 4.98 -7.99 8.33
C GLU A 130 3.47 -7.93 8.55
N GLU A 131 2.86 -9.06 8.84
CA GLU A 131 1.42 -9.16 9.09
C GLU A 131 1.09 -8.70 10.53
N HIS A 132 0.41 -7.57 10.65
CA HIS A 132 0.09 -6.94 11.93
C HIS A 132 -0.84 -7.78 12.80
N TYR A 133 -1.74 -8.58 12.22
CA TYR A 133 -2.63 -9.46 12.99
C TYR A 133 -1.89 -10.52 13.81
N LYS A 134 -0.61 -10.77 13.53
CA LYS A 134 0.24 -11.69 14.30
C LYS A 134 0.94 -11.02 15.49
N LEU A 135 0.84 -9.71 15.59
CA LEU A 135 1.51 -8.96 16.64
C LEU A 135 0.62 -8.86 17.89
N THR A 136 1.25 -8.80 19.06
CA THR A 136 0.52 -8.37 20.27
C THR A 136 0.21 -6.88 20.17
N LYS A 137 -0.89 -6.42 20.78
CA LYS A 137 -1.31 -5.00 20.76
C LYS A 137 -0.16 -4.05 21.13
N LYS A 138 0.61 -4.39 22.16
CA LYS A 138 1.77 -3.57 22.62
C LYS A 138 2.89 -3.54 21.57
N LYS A 139 3.19 -4.67 20.94
CA LYS A 139 4.23 -4.75 19.89
C LYS A 139 3.79 -3.95 18.67
N GLU A 140 2.55 -4.09 18.26
CA GLU A 140 1.97 -3.34 17.14
C GLU A 140 2.01 -1.83 17.41
N GLN A 141 1.59 -1.36 18.58
CA GLN A 141 1.66 0.05 18.96
C GLN A 141 3.09 0.61 18.86
N ASN A 142 4.07 -0.17 19.36
CA ASN A 142 5.47 0.24 19.28
C ASN A 142 5.97 0.29 17.82
N GLN A 143 5.57 -0.66 16.98
CA GLN A 143 5.93 -0.69 15.55
C GLN A 143 5.33 0.49 14.79
N ILE A 144 4.07 0.83 15.04
CA ILE A 144 3.40 2.00 14.44
C ILE A 144 4.16 3.28 14.80
N SER A 145 4.44 3.50 16.08
CA SER A 145 5.14 4.71 16.53
C SER A 145 6.59 4.75 15.99
N LYS A 146 7.28 3.61 16.00
CA LYS A 146 8.64 3.50 15.46
C LYS A 146 8.68 3.81 13.96
N ALA A 147 7.72 3.29 13.19
CA ALA A 147 7.63 3.53 11.76
C ALA A 147 7.41 5.00 11.44
N PHE A 148 6.42 5.62 12.09
CA PHE A 148 6.12 7.04 11.91
C PHE A 148 7.35 7.91 12.19
N ASN A 149 7.95 7.76 13.37
CA ASN A 149 9.09 8.57 13.79
C ASN A 149 10.31 8.39 12.87
N LEU A 150 10.55 7.15 12.41
CA LEU A 150 11.69 6.87 11.53
C LEU A 150 11.50 7.48 10.14
N ILE A 151 10.31 7.32 9.52
CA ILE A 151 10.02 7.95 8.24
C ILE A 151 10.16 9.46 8.34
N GLN A 152 9.55 10.09 9.34
CA GLN A 152 9.63 11.53 9.55
C GLN A 152 11.08 12.00 9.72
N LYS A 153 11.87 11.29 10.54
CA LYS A 153 13.29 11.60 10.76
C LYS A 153 14.12 11.52 9.48
N LEU A 154 13.92 10.49 8.67
CA LEU A 154 14.73 10.23 7.48
C LEU A 154 14.34 11.16 6.31
N THR A 155 13.06 11.41 6.12
CA THR A 155 12.55 12.16 4.96
C THR A 155 12.27 13.64 5.25
N ASN A 156 12.25 14.06 6.51
CA ASN A 156 11.74 15.36 6.97
C ASN A 156 10.26 15.60 6.63
N LYS A 157 9.51 14.53 6.34
CA LYS A 157 8.07 14.56 6.04
C LYS A 157 7.35 13.61 6.98
N ALA A 158 6.28 14.06 7.60
CA ALA A 158 5.40 13.18 8.36
C ALA A 158 4.57 12.33 7.38
N PRO A 159 4.55 10.99 7.48
CA PRO A 159 3.66 10.18 6.69
C PRO A 159 2.21 10.50 7.07
N ARG A 160 1.35 10.75 6.08
CA ARG A 160 -0.05 11.14 6.32
C ARG A 160 -0.97 9.95 6.48
N GLY A 161 -0.69 8.87 5.74
CA GLY A 161 -1.50 7.66 5.71
C GLY A 161 -0.82 6.49 6.39
N TRP A 162 -1.63 5.47 6.63
CA TRP A 162 -1.21 4.16 7.11
C TRP A 162 -1.79 3.06 6.23
N TYR A 163 -1.01 2.04 5.97
CA TYR A 163 -1.42 0.78 5.36
C TYR A 163 -0.52 -0.33 5.86
N CYS A 164 -1.04 -1.48 6.26
CA CYS A 164 -0.22 -2.62 6.63
C CYS A 164 -0.29 -3.76 5.61
N ARG A 165 0.64 -4.70 5.70
CA ARG A 165 0.70 -5.85 4.79
C ARG A 165 -0.58 -6.69 4.90
N TYR A 166 -1.47 -6.57 3.91
CA TYR A 166 -2.71 -7.32 3.66
C TYR A 166 -3.71 -7.48 4.80
N ALA A 167 -3.26 -7.57 6.04
CA ALA A 167 -4.14 -7.89 7.15
C ALA A 167 -3.81 -7.06 8.39
N PRO A 168 -4.60 -6.01 8.63
CA PRO A 168 -4.59 -5.31 9.90
C PRO A 168 -5.01 -6.25 11.04
N SER A 169 -4.60 -5.96 12.26
CA SER A 169 -5.18 -6.56 13.45
C SER A 169 -6.51 -5.89 13.81
N GLU A 170 -7.26 -6.50 14.69
CA GLU A 170 -8.46 -5.86 15.28
C GLU A 170 -8.13 -4.55 16.01
N ASN A 171 -6.87 -4.34 16.39
CA ASN A 171 -6.41 -3.14 17.12
C ASN A 171 -5.82 -2.07 16.21
N THR A 172 -5.42 -2.39 14.97
CA THR A 172 -4.62 -1.51 14.11
C THR A 172 -5.22 -0.11 14.00
N ARG A 173 -6.49 0.01 13.60
CA ARG A 173 -7.15 1.32 13.41
C ARG A 173 -7.26 2.11 14.71
N GLU A 174 -7.57 1.44 15.83
CA GLU A 174 -7.56 2.08 17.14
C GLU A 174 -6.19 2.65 17.47
N LEU A 175 -5.12 1.88 17.28
CA LEU A 175 -3.75 2.28 17.57
C LEU A 175 -3.27 3.43 16.67
N ILE A 176 -3.67 3.46 15.42
CA ILE A 176 -3.38 4.56 14.48
C ILE A 176 -4.05 5.85 14.96
N VAL A 177 -5.33 5.78 15.32
CA VAL A 177 -6.08 6.94 15.82
C VAL A 177 -5.55 7.43 17.17
N GLN A 178 -5.11 6.52 18.03
CA GLN A 178 -4.45 6.86 19.30
C GLN A 178 -3.09 7.53 19.10
N ASN A 179 -2.32 7.09 18.11
CA ASN A 179 -1.05 7.70 17.72
C ASN A 179 -1.25 9.19 17.36
N GLY A 180 -2.37 9.52 16.71
CA GLY A 180 -2.82 10.88 16.46
C GLY A 180 -2.10 11.63 15.36
N ASN A 181 -1.17 11.00 14.65
CA ASN A 181 -0.37 11.64 13.60
C ASN A 181 -0.82 11.28 12.18
N PHE A 182 -1.57 10.19 12.01
CA PHE A 182 -2.08 9.76 10.72
C PHE A 182 -3.44 10.41 10.42
N LEU A 183 -3.61 10.90 9.20
CA LEU A 183 -4.86 11.51 8.73
C LEU A 183 -5.85 10.46 8.23
N TYR A 184 -5.33 9.34 7.70
CA TYR A 184 -6.14 8.27 7.13
C TYR A 184 -5.45 6.91 7.26
N ASP A 185 -6.22 5.84 7.11
CA ASP A 185 -5.71 4.51 6.78
C ASP A 185 -6.28 4.00 5.46
N SER A 186 -5.56 3.08 4.82
CA SER A 186 -5.97 2.39 3.61
C SER A 186 -6.22 0.89 3.85
N ASP A 187 -6.39 0.47 5.11
CA ASP A 187 -6.62 -0.92 5.49
C ASP A 187 -8.09 -1.34 5.29
N ALA A 188 -8.62 -1.09 4.10
CA ALA A 188 -9.97 -1.45 3.69
C ALA A 188 -10.02 -1.65 2.16
N TYR A 189 -10.91 -2.55 1.70
CA TYR A 189 -11.08 -2.92 0.28
C TYR A 189 -12.56 -2.90 -0.13
N ASN A 190 -13.38 -2.11 0.56
CA ASN A 190 -14.82 -2.29 0.61
C ASN A 190 -15.63 -1.14 0.00
N ASP A 191 -14.98 -0.14 -0.59
CA ASP A 191 -15.69 1.00 -1.20
C ASP A 191 -14.85 1.65 -2.31
N ASP A 192 -15.54 2.34 -3.24
CA ASP A 192 -14.93 3.16 -4.29
C ASP A 192 -14.71 4.62 -3.85
N LEU A 193 -15.07 4.95 -2.63
CA LEU A 193 -14.93 6.29 -2.07
C LEU A 193 -14.31 6.25 -0.68
N PRO A 194 -13.53 7.27 -0.32
CA PRO A 194 -13.15 7.47 1.08
C PRO A 194 -14.37 7.70 1.96
N TYR A 195 -14.33 7.17 3.18
CA TYR A 195 -15.41 7.32 4.14
C TYR A 195 -14.90 7.56 5.56
N TRP A 196 -15.75 8.17 6.38
CA TRP A 196 -15.43 8.45 7.77
C TRP A 196 -15.93 7.36 8.70
N VAL A 197 -15.09 6.95 9.63
CA VAL A 197 -15.43 6.06 10.74
C VAL A 197 -15.24 6.78 12.08
N ASN A 198 -15.97 6.33 13.10
CA ASN A 198 -15.78 6.80 14.47
C ASN A 198 -14.98 5.78 15.26
N VAL A 199 -13.82 6.17 15.74
CA VAL A 199 -12.93 5.34 16.55
C VAL A 199 -12.71 6.05 17.88
N ASN A 200 -13.19 5.49 18.98
CA ASN A 200 -13.08 6.07 20.31
C ASN A 200 -13.51 7.58 20.35
N LYS A 201 -14.65 7.87 19.75
CA LYS A 201 -15.25 9.23 19.63
C LYS A 201 -14.44 10.22 18.76
N LYS A 202 -13.43 9.75 18.03
CA LYS A 202 -12.69 10.53 17.04
C LYS A 202 -13.08 10.12 15.63
N LYS A 203 -13.30 11.09 14.77
CA LYS A 203 -13.48 10.82 13.33
C LYS A 203 -12.14 10.48 12.71
N HIS A 204 -12.12 9.41 11.91
CA HIS A 204 -10.95 8.97 11.16
C HIS A 204 -11.34 8.66 9.72
N LEU A 205 -10.49 9.03 8.77
CA LEU A 205 -10.73 8.81 7.36
C LEU A 205 -10.20 7.45 6.94
N VAL A 206 -11.01 6.67 6.24
CA VAL A 206 -10.58 5.46 5.54
C VAL A 206 -10.56 5.77 4.06
N VAL A 207 -9.42 5.51 3.41
CA VAL A 207 -9.23 5.62 1.96
C VAL A 207 -9.05 4.21 1.43
N PRO A 208 -10.10 3.57 0.91
CA PRO A 208 -10.04 2.18 0.49
C PRO A 208 -8.96 1.94 -0.56
N TYR A 209 -8.32 0.77 -0.45
CA TYR A 209 -7.29 0.30 -1.34
C TYR A 209 -7.90 -0.63 -2.40
N SER A 210 -7.37 -0.68 -3.61
CA SER A 210 -7.85 -1.58 -4.66
C SER A 210 -6.89 -2.75 -4.81
N LEU A 211 -7.43 -3.97 -4.89
CA LEU A 211 -6.63 -5.16 -5.16
C LEU A 211 -6.69 -5.58 -6.62
N ASP A 212 -7.76 -5.26 -7.32
CA ASP A 212 -8.02 -5.64 -8.71
C ASP A 212 -7.15 -4.85 -9.72
N THR A 213 -6.84 -3.60 -9.42
CA THR A 213 -5.93 -2.75 -10.21
C THR A 213 -4.51 -2.71 -9.62
N ASN A 214 -4.11 -3.81 -9.01
CA ASN A 214 -2.81 -4.01 -8.39
C ASN A 214 -1.99 -5.01 -9.22
N ASP A 215 -0.75 -4.68 -9.51
CA ASP A 215 0.19 -5.54 -10.24
C ASP A 215 0.55 -6.85 -9.49
N VAL A 216 0.13 -7.01 -8.24
CA VAL A 216 0.17 -8.28 -7.53
C VAL A 216 -0.55 -9.40 -8.29
N HIS A 217 -1.52 -9.04 -9.14
CA HIS A 217 -2.22 -10.00 -9.99
C HIS A 217 -1.31 -10.77 -10.96
N PHE A 218 -0.15 -10.24 -11.34
CA PHE A 218 0.86 -11.02 -12.08
C PHE A 218 1.42 -12.21 -11.30
N LYS A 219 1.24 -12.22 -9.97
CA LYS A 219 1.74 -13.27 -9.06
C LYS A 219 0.65 -14.26 -8.64
N LEU A 220 -0.60 -13.99 -8.97
CA LEU A 220 -1.72 -14.85 -8.60
C LEU A 220 -1.97 -15.92 -9.68
N PRO A 221 -2.41 -17.14 -9.29
CA PRO A 221 -2.61 -18.25 -10.25
C PRO A 221 -3.58 -17.94 -11.39
N SER A 222 -4.59 -17.08 -11.16
CA SER A 222 -5.57 -16.63 -12.17
C SER A 222 -5.40 -15.14 -12.50
N GLY A 223 -4.21 -14.61 -12.32
CA GLY A 223 -3.94 -13.21 -12.60
C GLY A 223 -3.51 -12.94 -14.03
N PHE A 224 -2.90 -11.78 -14.24
CA PHE A 224 -2.44 -11.37 -15.57
C PHE A 224 -1.22 -12.17 -16.02
N SER A 225 -1.23 -12.67 -17.25
CA SER A 225 -0.12 -13.37 -17.87
C SER A 225 0.74 -12.49 -18.78
N GLY A 226 0.32 -11.25 -19.03
CA GLY A 226 1.06 -10.29 -19.85
C GLY A 226 0.67 -8.85 -19.56
N SER A 227 1.56 -7.91 -19.86
CA SER A 227 1.37 -6.49 -19.61
C SER A 227 0.14 -5.91 -20.32
N ASN A 228 -0.19 -6.38 -21.52
CA ASN A 228 -1.36 -5.93 -22.26
C ASN A 228 -2.65 -6.21 -21.50
N GLN A 229 -2.77 -7.35 -20.81
CA GLN A 229 -3.96 -7.68 -20.03
C GLN A 229 -4.14 -6.70 -18.87
N PHE A 230 -3.09 -6.35 -18.16
CA PHE A 230 -3.15 -5.35 -17.10
C PHE A 230 -3.51 -3.96 -17.66
N TYR A 231 -2.88 -3.58 -18.77
CA TYR A 231 -3.17 -2.31 -19.43
C TYR A 231 -4.63 -2.21 -19.85
N GLU A 232 -5.14 -3.22 -20.55
CA GLU A 232 -6.54 -3.27 -21.00
C GLU A 232 -7.50 -3.22 -19.80
N TYR A 233 -7.24 -4.04 -18.77
CA TYR A 233 -8.06 -4.07 -17.56
C TYR A 233 -8.11 -2.69 -16.87
N VAL A 234 -6.97 -2.03 -16.69
CA VAL A 234 -6.91 -0.70 -16.09
C VAL A 234 -7.61 0.35 -16.96
N CYS A 235 -7.42 0.31 -18.28
CA CYS A 235 -8.11 1.21 -19.21
C CYS A 235 -9.63 1.02 -19.17
N ASP A 236 -10.12 -0.21 -19.16
CA ASP A 236 -11.55 -0.51 -19.07
C ASP A 236 -12.13 -0.05 -17.74
N THR A 237 -11.43 -0.29 -16.64
CA THR A 237 -11.82 0.17 -15.32
C THR A 237 -11.92 1.71 -15.27
N ILE A 238 -10.92 2.41 -15.78
CA ILE A 238 -10.94 3.88 -15.88
C ILE A 238 -12.14 4.35 -16.70
N ASN A 239 -12.35 3.76 -17.89
CA ASN A 239 -13.44 4.13 -18.78
C ASN A 239 -14.81 3.90 -18.15
N TYR A 240 -14.99 2.77 -17.47
CA TYR A 240 -16.23 2.43 -16.79
C TYR A 240 -16.53 3.42 -15.64
N LEU A 241 -15.57 3.58 -14.72
CA LEU A 241 -15.73 4.48 -13.58
C LEU A 241 -15.85 5.95 -13.97
N TYR A 242 -15.20 6.36 -15.05
CA TYR A 242 -15.34 7.73 -15.59
C TYR A 242 -16.74 8.00 -16.15
N LYS A 243 -17.36 7.01 -16.82
CA LYS A 243 -18.75 7.09 -17.29
C LYS A 243 -19.72 7.16 -16.11
N GLU A 244 -19.58 6.25 -15.14
CA GLU A 244 -20.39 6.24 -13.93
C GLU A 244 -20.21 7.53 -13.11
N GLY A 245 -18.99 8.04 -13.06
CA GLY A 245 -18.62 9.27 -12.36
C GLY A 245 -19.29 10.54 -12.88
N ALA A 246 -19.95 10.50 -14.05
CA ALA A 246 -20.78 11.61 -14.51
C ALA A 246 -21.95 11.92 -13.57
N HIS A 247 -22.46 10.89 -12.87
CA HIS A 247 -23.55 10.98 -11.91
C HIS A 247 -23.06 10.75 -10.47
N LYS A 248 -22.13 9.82 -10.29
CA LYS A 248 -21.61 9.38 -8.98
C LYS A 248 -20.08 9.31 -9.04
N PRO A 249 -19.38 10.45 -8.79
CA PRO A 249 -17.92 10.50 -8.88
C PRO A 249 -17.28 9.42 -8.02
N LYS A 250 -16.20 8.82 -8.53
CA LYS A 250 -15.50 7.66 -7.96
C LYS A 250 -14.03 7.98 -7.67
N MET A 251 -13.38 7.06 -6.97
CA MET A 251 -11.93 7.01 -6.80
C MET A 251 -11.42 5.66 -7.31
N LEU A 252 -10.23 5.66 -7.89
CA LEU A 252 -9.52 4.47 -8.31
C LEU A 252 -8.09 4.54 -7.80
N ASN A 253 -7.65 3.47 -7.15
CA ASN A 253 -6.22 3.29 -6.86
C ASN A 253 -5.61 2.35 -7.90
N ILE A 254 -4.47 2.73 -8.45
CA ILE A 254 -3.67 1.90 -9.35
C ILE A 254 -2.34 1.67 -8.66
N LEU A 255 -2.05 0.42 -8.40
CA LEU A 255 -0.90 0.02 -7.62
C LEU A 255 0.17 -0.62 -8.47
N VAL A 256 1.38 -0.13 -8.28
CA VAL A 256 2.55 -0.61 -9.01
C VAL A 256 3.66 -0.88 -8.00
N GLY A 257 4.01 -2.14 -7.85
CA GLY A 257 5.16 -2.56 -7.04
C GLY A 257 6.43 -2.55 -7.87
N SER A 258 7.52 -2.09 -7.29
CA SER A 258 8.85 -2.11 -7.93
C SER A 258 9.31 -3.53 -8.30
N LEU A 259 8.79 -4.56 -7.62
CA LEU A 259 9.08 -5.98 -7.88
C LEU A 259 8.46 -6.49 -9.18
N SER A 260 7.33 -5.96 -9.62
CA SER A 260 6.57 -6.50 -10.76
C SER A 260 7.09 -6.00 -12.12
N LEU A 261 8.00 -5.04 -12.13
CA LEU A 261 8.47 -4.36 -13.35
C LEU A 261 9.35 -5.21 -14.29
N LYS A 262 9.70 -6.45 -13.92
CA LYS A 262 10.33 -7.39 -14.86
C LYS A 262 9.39 -7.85 -15.94
N SER A 263 8.09 -7.83 -15.66
CA SER A 263 7.03 -8.36 -16.54
C SER A 263 6.46 -7.31 -17.50
N TRP A 264 7.00 -6.10 -17.51
CA TRP A 264 6.51 -4.94 -18.28
C TRP A 264 7.36 -4.68 -19.50
#